data_438dc3dbd4564bbc24999b402167d4e7
#
_entry.id   438dc3dbd4564bbc24999b402167d4e7
#
_cell.length_a   1.000
_cell.length_b   1.000
_cell.length_c   1.000
_cell.angle_alpha   90.00
_cell.angle_beta   90.00
_cell.angle_gamma   90.00
#
_symmetry.space_group_name_H-M   'P 1'
#
loop_
_entity.id
_entity.type
_entity.pdbx_description
1 polymer ?
#
loop_
_entity_poly.entity_id
_entity_poly.type
_entity_poly.pdbx_seq_one_letter_code
_entity_poly.pdbx_strand_id
1 'polypeptide(L)'
;NYPAFTRNTRMRLKVNTKEIEILDPPSRPVRPKNNILTALLPSISMIVVSGLMAFMGGTSMIIFSAVSAIMAIITALIGIVQANKDFKNETQQRIEKYNNYANQKRQEITTVRNEERAALESIYPNQDSEQRKIFDFSSDLFDRLPSDDDFLAVRLGTGNVEAERKIKYKEQERLEVEDDLQLIPEQIYNAEKILENAPVVCDFKEANAVGIIGSDDARFSLFKNIVIDLVARQYHTDLRLFFISDKENKGKLSWLRFLPHVYNAASGVRNIVCDDESKTRIFDYLYK
;
A
#
# COMPACT_ATOMS: atom_id res chain seq x y z
N ASN A 1 -1.51 -13.65 49.95
CA ASN A 1 -0.76 -12.71 49.13
C ASN A 1 -0.57 -13.31 47.75
N TYR A 2 -1.23 -12.76 46.76
CA TYR A 2 -0.96 -13.10 45.37
C TYR A 2 0.35 -12.41 44.96
N PRO A 3 1.19 -13.04 44.12
CA PRO A 3 2.40 -12.41 43.64
C PRO A 3 2.05 -11.12 42.85
N ALA A 4 2.89 -10.11 43.00
CA ALA A 4 2.72 -8.88 42.24
C ALA A 4 2.83 -9.19 40.74
N PHE A 5 1.88 -8.67 39.96
CA PHE A 5 1.93 -8.80 38.50
C PHE A 5 3.13 -8.00 37.95
N THR A 6 3.97 -8.69 37.19
CA THR A 6 5.10 -8.07 36.49
C THR A 6 4.89 -8.24 35.00
N ARG A 7 4.85 -7.14 34.27
CA ARG A 7 4.74 -7.15 32.81
C ARG A 7 6.01 -7.66 32.17
N ASN A 8 5.85 -8.48 31.16
CA ASN A 8 6.98 -8.85 30.30
C ASN A 8 7.33 -7.72 29.34
N THR A 9 8.61 -7.69 28.92
CA THR A 9 9.05 -6.76 27.89
C THR A 9 8.39 -7.12 26.57
N ARG A 10 7.65 -6.17 26.01
CA ARG A 10 6.98 -6.33 24.72
C ARG A 10 7.96 -6.24 23.57
N MET A 11 7.99 -7.25 22.72
CA MET A 11 8.66 -7.17 21.42
C MET A 11 7.70 -6.56 20.41
N ARG A 12 7.97 -5.33 19.97
CA ARG A 12 7.17 -4.65 18.96
C ARG A 12 7.71 -4.95 17.56
N LEU A 13 6.88 -5.53 16.72
CA LEU A 13 7.13 -5.56 15.29
C LEU A 13 6.83 -4.15 14.75
N LYS A 14 7.85 -3.49 14.18
CA LYS A 14 7.64 -2.21 13.51
C LYS A 14 7.25 -2.48 12.06
N VAL A 15 6.16 -1.87 11.63
CA VAL A 15 5.86 -1.81 10.20
C VAL A 15 6.93 -0.96 9.52
N ASN A 16 7.49 -1.48 8.44
CA ASN A 16 8.49 -0.75 7.67
C ASN A 16 7.80 0.34 6.84
N THR A 17 8.09 1.60 7.13
CA THR A 17 7.50 2.77 6.47
C THR A 17 8.33 3.31 5.31
N LYS A 18 9.47 2.66 4.97
CA LYS A 18 10.33 3.12 3.87
C LYS A 18 9.56 3.10 2.55
N GLU A 19 9.47 4.24 1.88
CA GLU A 19 8.80 4.37 0.59
C GLU A 19 9.35 3.42 -0.48
N ILE A 20 8.48 2.96 -1.37
CA ILE A 20 8.84 2.16 -2.54
C ILE A 20 8.73 3.07 -3.75
N GLU A 21 9.84 3.31 -4.41
CA GLU A 21 9.87 4.12 -5.61
C GLU A 21 9.65 3.27 -6.86
N ILE A 22 8.77 3.74 -7.75
CA ILE A 22 8.54 3.18 -9.09
C ILE A 22 9.07 4.18 -10.09
N LEU A 23 10.05 3.75 -10.89
CA LEU A 23 10.65 4.57 -11.92
C LEU A 23 9.75 4.65 -13.16
N ASP A 24 9.76 5.80 -13.80
CA ASP A 24 9.11 6.01 -15.10
C ASP A 24 9.75 5.16 -16.21
N PRO A 25 8.98 4.79 -17.24
CA PRO A 25 9.56 4.14 -18.42
C PRO A 25 10.56 5.07 -19.12
N PRO A 26 11.63 4.50 -19.70
CA PRO A 26 12.57 5.29 -20.50
C PRO A 26 11.84 6.01 -21.63
N SER A 27 12.40 7.13 -22.11
CA SER A 27 11.87 7.87 -23.25
C SER A 27 11.70 6.96 -24.50
N ARG A 28 10.71 7.25 -25.30
CA ARG A 28 10.46 6.51 -26.54
C ARG A 28 11.59 6.76 -27.54
N PRO A 29 12.08 5.69 -28.23
CA PRO A 29 13.03 5.89 -29.33
C PRO A 29 12.46 6.82 -30.38
N VAL A 30 13.29 7.71 -30.89
CA VAL A 30 12.87 8.66 -31.92
C VAL A 30 12.69 7.92 -33.24
N ARG A 31 11.49 8.04 -33.81
CA ARG A 31 11.22 7.44 -35.12
C ARG A 31 12.16 8.04 -36.16
N PRO A 32 12.90 7.22 -36.94
CA PRO A 32 13.76 7.73 -37.98
C PRO A 32 12.96 8.55 -38.98
N LYS A 33 13.42 9.78 -39.23
CA LYS A 33 12.85 10.62 -40.30
C LYS A 33 13.33 10.03 -41.62
N ASN A 34 12.57 9.09 -42.18
CA ASN A 34 12.84 8.49 -43.48
C ASN A 34 12.55 9.52 -44.60
N ASN A 35 13.29 10.63 -44.64
CA ASN A 35 13.26 11.52 -45.78
C ASN A 35 14.04 10.84 -46.93
N ILE A 36 13.30 10.09 -47.76
CA ILE A 36 13.84 9.44 -48.95
C ILE A 36 14.64 10.45 -49.77
N LEU A 37 14.17 11.69 -49.86
CA LEU A 37 14.82 12.75 -50.59
C LEU A 37 16.23 13.08 -50.01
N THR A 38 16.34 13.22 -48.69
CA THR A 38 17.63 13.50 -48.04
C THR A 38 18.59 12.30 -48.09
N ALA A 39 18.06 11.07 -48.00
CA ALA A 39 18.86 9.84 -48.13
C ALA A 39 19.38 9.63 -49.58
N LEU A 40 18.61 10.08 -50.59
CA LEU A 40 19.01 9.98 -52.00
C LEU A 40 19.78 11.22 -52.51
N LEU A 41 19.88 12.31 -51.73
CA LEU A 41 20.55 13.52 -52.13
C LEU A 41 22.02 13.31 -52.55
N PRO A 42 22.86 12.50 -51.81
CA PRO A 42 24.22 12.20 -52.26
C PRO A 42 24.24 11.40 -53.56
N SER A 43 23.27 10.47 -53.74
CA SER A 43 23.16 9.69 -54.97
C SER A 43 22.75 10.54 -56.16
N ILE A 44 21.81 11.46 -55.96
CA ILE A 44 21.38 12.41 -57.01
C ILE A 44 22.53 13.34 -57.39
N SER A 45 23.28 13.86 -56.43
CA SER A 45 24.45 14.71 -56.72
C SER A 45 25.52 13.96 -57.51
N MET A 46 25.77 12.67 -57.17
CA MET A 46 26.69 11.83 -57.94
C MET A 46 26.19 11.58 -59.40
N ILE A 47 24.90 11.37 -59.58
CA ILE A 47 24.31 11.18 -60.90
C ILE A 47 24.52 12.46 -61.73
N VAL A 48 24.27 13.64 -61.14
CA VAL A 48 24.43 14.93 -61.84
C VAL A 48 25.91 15.16 -62.20
N VAL A 49 26.86 14.95 -61.29
CA VAL A 49 28.28 15.08 -61.52
C VAL A 49 28.76 14.09 -62.61
N SER A 50 28.30 12.86 -62.56
CA SER A 50 28.61 11.80 -63.54
C SER A 50 28.01 12.09 -64.90
N GLY A 51 26.82 12.68 -64.97
CA GLY A 51 26.22 13.15 -66.24
C GLY A 51 27.01 14.27 -66.90
N LEU A 52 27.55 15.22 -66.09
CA LEU A 52 28.40 16.27 -66.55
C LEU A 52 29.77 15.76 -67.06
N MET A 53 30.33 14.79 -66.35
CA MET A 53 31.60 14.13 -66.77
C MET A 53 31.41 13.25 -68.00
N ALA A 54 30.27 12.57 -68.14
CA ALA A 54 29.97 11.79 -69.36
C ALA A 54 29.86 12.68 -70.60
N PHE A 55 29.39 13.89 -70.48
CA PHE A 55 29.32 14.86 -71.58
C PHE A 55 30.75 15.32 -71.99
N MET A 56 31.73 15.22 -71.10
CA MET A 56 33.14 15.61 -71.37
C MET A 56 34.09 14.44 -71.69
N GLY A 57 33.78 13.20 -71.40
CA GLY A 57 34.78 12.16 -71.24
C GLY A 57 34.58 10.79 -71.89
N GLY A 58 33.62 10.54 -72.78
CA GLY A 58 33.51 9.29 -73.50
C GLY A 58 32.73 8.15 -72.79
N THR A 59 32.45 7.04 -73.52
CA THR A 59 31.46 5.99 -73.14
C THR A 59 31.87 5.14 -71.92
N SER A 60 33.15 4.98 -71.57
CA SER A 60 33.54 4.15 -70.41
C SER A 60 33.20 4.85 -69.07
N MET A 61 33.17 6.18 -69.00
CA MET A 61 32.78 6.96 -67.83
C MET A 61 31.28 6.85 -67.54
N ILE A 62 30.44 6.64 -68.56
CA ILE A 62 29.01 6.50 -68.42
C ILE A 62 28.64 5.21 -67.70
N ILE A 63 29.33 4.09 -68.01
CA ILE A 63 29.10 2.81 -67.36
C ILE A 63 29.50 2.85 -65.88
N PHE A 64 30.64 3.47 -65.59
CA PHE A 64 31.08 3.62 -64.16
C PHE A 64 30.11 4.50 -63.37
N SER A 65 29.61 5.57 -63.94
CA SER A 65 28.65 6.45 -63.29
C SER A 65 27.29 5.78 -63.04
N ALA A 66 26.81 4.98 -63.97
CA ALA A 66 25.57 4.23 -63.83
C ALA A 66 25.67 3.18 -62.71
N VAL A 67 26.78 2.41 -62.64
CA VAL A 67 27.03 1.45 -61.56
C VAL A 67 27.12 2.14 -60.22
N SER A 68 27.85 3.25 -60.11
CA SER A 68 27.95 4.04 -58.87
C SER A 68 26.60 4.58 -58.38
N ALA A 69 25.77 5.07 -59.29
CA ALA A 69 24.41 5.53 -58.98
C ALA A 69 23.49 4.42 -58.47
N ILE A 70 23.53 3.25 -59.10
CA ILE A 70 22.78 2.06 -58.62
C ILE A 70 23.24 1.61 -57.24
N MET A 71 24.55 1.55 -57.03
CA MET A 71 25.09 1.18 -55.71
C MET A 71 24.71 2.18 -54.63
N ALA A 72 24.71 3.45 -54.94
CA ALA A 72 24.30 4.53 -53.99
C ALA A 72 22.80 4.42 -53.63
N ILE A 73 21.93 4.11 -54.58
CA ILE A 73 20.50 3.87 -54.35
C ILE A 73 20.31 2.61 -53.48
N ILE A 74 21.01 1.52 -53.77
CA ILE A 74 20.93 0.30 -53.00
C ILE A 74 21.38 0.55 -51.55
N THR A 75 22.50 1.26 -51.35
CA THR A 75 23.00 1.62 -50.02
C THR A 75 22.00 2.49 -49.25
N ALA A 76 21.38 3.47 -49.88
CA ALA A 76 20.36 4.32 -49.27
C ALA A 76 19.11 3.48 -48.85
N LEU A 77 18.65 2.56 -49.69
CA LEU A 77 17.53 1.68 -49.33
C LEU A 77 17.86 0.74 -48.17
N ILE A 78 19.07 0.15 -48.18
CA ILE A 78 19.53 -0.68 -47.08
C ILE A 78 19.57 0.14 -45.78
N GLY A 79 20.06 1.38 -45.82
CA GLY A 79 20.11 2.28 -44.65
C GLY A 79 18.70 2.58 -44.09
N ILE A 80 17.73 2.84 -44.94
CA ILE A 80 16.32 3.06 -44.53
C ILE A 80 15.74 1.81 -43.89
N VAL A 81 15.93 0.62 -44.50
CA VAL A 81 15.46 -0.64 -43.93
C VAL A 81 16.12 -0.94 -42.59
N GLN A 82 17.42 -0.71 -42.51
CA GLN A 82 18.18 -0.93 -41.26
C GLN A 82 17.69 0.02 -40.15
N ALA A 83 17.54 1.32 -40.43
CA ALA A 83 17.06 2.29 -39.46
C ALA A 83 15.64 1.95 -38.95
N ASN A 84 14.75 1.49 -39.80
CA ASN A 84 13.41 1.05 -39.40
C ASN A 84 13.47 -0.24 -38.55
N LYS A 85 14.34 -1.17 -38.87
CA LYS A 85 14.56 -2.40 -38.09
C LYS A 85 15.13 -2.08 -36.72
N ASP A 86 16.11 -1.20 -36.65
CA ASP A 86 16.73 -0.78 -35.39
C ASP A 86 15.71 -0.06 -34.49
N PHE A 87 14.93 0.87 -35.05
CA PHE A 87 13.83 1.52 -34.32
C PHE A 87 12.82 0.51 -33.75
N LYS A 88 12.43 -0.50 -34.55
CA LYS A 88 11.51 -1.56 -34.09
C LYS A 88 12.13 -2.38 -32.98
N ASN A 89 13.40 -2.77 -33.11
CA ASN A 89 14.12 -3.55 -32.12
C ASN A 89 14.29 -2.77 -30.82
N GLU A 90 14.70 -1.50 -30.88
CA GLU A 90 14.85 -0.63 -29.69
C GLU A 90 13.51 -0.44 -28.98
N THR A 91 12.43 -0.23 -29.74
CA THR A 91 11.07 -0.10 -29.16
C THR A 91 10.69 -1.39 -28.44
N GLN A 92 10.90 -2.55 -29.07
CA GLN A 92 10.58 -3.84 -28.49
C GLN A 92 11.42 -4.13 -27.21
N GLN A 93 12.71 -3.85 -27.26
CA GLN A 93 13.60 -4.02 -26.11
C GLN A 93 13.21 -3.07 -24.95
N ARG A 94 12.80 -1.83 -25.26
CA ARG A 94 12.30 -0.89 -24.26
C ARG A 94 11.06 -1.45 -23.55
N ILE A 95 10.08 -1.94 -24.31
CA ILE A 95 8.84 -2.54 -23.79
C ILE A 95 9.16 -3.74 -22.90
N GLU A 96 9.99 -4.65 -23.38
CA GLU A 96 10.36 -5.86 -22.65
C GLU A 96 11.10 -5.55 -21.35
N LYS A 97 12.12 -4.68 -21.41
CA LYS A 97 12.89 -4.28 -20.23
C LYS A 97 12.01 -3.62 -19.17
N TYR A 98 11.12 -2.73 -19.60
CA TYR A 98 10.25 -2.03 -18.64
C TYR A 98 9.18 -2.95 -18.07
N ASN A 99 8.59 -3.84 -18.86
CA ASN A 99 7.63 -4.83 -18.35
C ASN A 99 8.30 -5.79 -17.35
N ASN A 100 9.52 -6.22 -17.62
CA ASN A 100 10.29 -7.05 -16.68
C ASN A 100 10.55 -6.28 -15.36
N TYR A 101 10.97 -5.02 -15.43
CA TYR A 101 11.11 -4.16 -14.26
C TYR A 101 9.79 -4.01 -13.50
N ALA A 102 8.69 -3.69 -14.18
CA ALA A 102 7.37 -3.53 -13.58
C ALA A 102 6.88 -4.82 -12.89
N ASN A 103 7.12 -5.98 -13.50
CA ASN A 103 6.77 -7.27 -12.90
C ASN A 103 7.60 -7.58 -11.65
N GLN A 104 8.89 -7.29 -11.67
CA GLN A 104 9.75 -7.40 -10.49
C GLN A 104 9.28 -6.48 -9.36
N LYS A 105 8.92 -5.23 -9.70
CA LYS A 105 8.37 -4.27 -8.73
C LYS A 105 7.02 -4.73 -8.15
N ARG A 106 6.13 -5.29 -8.95
CA ARG A 106 4.87 -5.87 -8.44
C ARG A 106 5.14 -7.00 -7.44
N GLN A 107 6.08 -7.89 -7.74
CA GLN A 107 6.46 -8.97 -6.82
C GLN A 107 7.06 -8.44 -5.52
N GLU A 108 7.95 -7.44 -5.61
CA GLU A 108 8.53 -6.75 -4.43
C GLU A 108 7.41 -6.15 -3.57
N ILE A 109 6.47 -5.41 -4.18
CA ILE A 109 5.35 -4.78 -3.49
C ILE A 109 4.44 -5.84 -2.84
N THR A 110 4.10 -6.91 -3.56
CA THR A 110 3.28 -8.00 -3.01
C THR A 110 3.93 -8.63 -1.77
N THR A 111 5.24 -8.86 -1.81
CA THR A 111 5.99 -9.37 -0.65
C THR A 111 5.90 -8.41 0.53
N VAL A 112 6.14 -7.12 0.28
CA VAL A 112 6.05 -6.06 1.29
C VAL A 112 4.63 -5.96 1.88
N ARG A 113 3.58 -6.04 1.06
CA ARG A 113 2.19 -6.03 1.53
C ARG A 113 1.86 -7.22 2.42
N ASN A 114 2.41 -8.40 2.09
CA ASN A 114 2.25 -9.58 2.93
C ASN A 114 2.99 -9.43 4.28
N GLU A 115 4.21 -8.89 4.27
CA GLU A 115 4.97 -8.59 5.49
C GLU A 115 4.25 -7.55 6.36
N GLU A 116 3.74 -6.48 5.75
CA GLU A 116 2.97 -5.44 6.41
C GLU A 116 1.70 -6.00 7.06
N ARG A 117 0.95 -6.83 6.33
CA ARG A 117 -0.24 -7.50 6.86
C ARG A 117 0.11 -8.42 8.04
N ALA A 118 1.16 -9.22 7.92
CA ALA A 118 1.61 -10.10 8.98
C ALA A 118 2.06 -9.32 10.23
N ALA A 119 2.71 -8.17 10.05
CA ALA A 119 3.10 -7.29 11.15
C ALA A 119 1.86 -6.70 11.84
N LEU A 120 0.89 -6.19 11.07
CA LEU A 120 -0.37 -5.66 11.60
C LEU A 120 -1.20 -6.73 12.32
N GLU A 121 -1.28 -7.95 11.78
CA GLU A 121 -1.95 -9.08 12.45
C GLU A 121 -1.25 -9.49 13.76
N SER A 122 0.06 -9.35 13.83
CA SER A 122 0.80 -9.60 15.08
C SER A 122 0.60 -8.49 16.11
N ILE A 123 0.51 -7.21 15.65
CA ILE A 123 0.28 -6.06 16.54
C ILE A 123 -1.16 -6.02 17.01
N TYR A 124 -2.11 -6.35 16.13
CA TYR A 124 -3.56 -6.33 16.34
C TYR A 124 -4.16 -7.71 16.02
N PRO A 125 -3.91 -8.74 16.86
CA PRO A 125 -4.44 -10.08 16.64
C PRO A 125 -5.97 -10.09 16.62
N ASN A 126 -6.54 -11.11 16.01
CA ASN A 126 -7.99 -11.28 15.97
C ASN A 126 -8.54 -11.74 17.33
N GLN A 127 -9.85 -11.67 17.49
CA GLN A 127 -10.54 -12.00 18.73
C GLN A 127 -10.26 -13.43 19.20
N ASP A 128 -10.18 -14.41 18.29
CA ASP A 128 -9.92 -15.80 18.65
C ASP A 128 -8.51 -15.97 19.23
N SER A 129 -7.54 -15.24 18.71
CA SER A 129 -6.19 -15.19 19.23
C SER A 129 -6.14 -14.55 20.62
N GLU A 130 -6.84 -13.44 20.83
CA GLU A 130 -6.92 -12.79 22.15
C GLU A 130 -7.61 -13.68 23.18
N GLN A 131 -8.69 -14.35 22.81
CA GLN A 131 -9.35 -15.31 23.70
C GLN A 131 -8.41 -16.46 24.08
N ARG A 132 -7.66 -17.03 23.12
CA ARG A 132 -6.67 -18.08 23.43
C ARG A 132 -5.61 -17.58 24.39
N LYS A 133 -5.07 -16.36 24.21
CA LYS A 133 -4.12 -15.76 25.15
C LYS A 133 -4.68 -15.68 26.57
N ILE A 134 -5.95 -15.32 26.71
CA ILE A 134 -6.63 -15.27 28.00
C ILE A 134 -6.73 -16.68 28.62
N PHE A 135 -7.15 -17.68 27.82
CA PHE A 135 -7.30 -19.06 28.29
C PHE A 135 -5.96 -19.71 28.67
N ASP A 136 -4.91 -19.43 27.89
CA ASP A 136 -3.59 -20.00 28.08
C ASP A 136 -2.74 -19.21 29.11
N PHE A 137 -3.29 -18.14 29.69
CA PHE A 137 -2.55 -17.19 30.55
C PHE A 137 -1.23 -16.75 29.92
N SER A 138 -1.30 -16.37 28.65
CA SER A 138 -0.13 -15.99 27.86
C SER A 138 0.66 -14.85 28.50
N SER A 139 1.97 -14.89 28.33
CA SER A 139 2.90 -13.89 28.87
C SER A 139 2.76 -12.49 28.26
N ASP A 140 2.05 -12.37 27.14
CA ASP A 140 1.77 -11.13 26.43
C ASP A 140 0.39 -10.52 26.79
N LEU A 141 -0.29 -11.04 27.81
CA LEU A 141 -1.44 -10.35 28.39
C LEU A 141 -1.00 -9.05 29.06
N PHE A 142 -1.82 -8.00 28.91
CA PHE A 142 -1.60 -6.67 29.49
C PHE A 142 -0.27 -6.03 29.07
N ASP A 143 0.15 -6.27 27.84
CA ASP A 143 1.45 -5.85 27.32
C ASP A 143 1.54 -4.36 26.98
N ARG A 144 0.41 -3.62 26.93
CA ARG A 144 0.37 -2.21 26.57
C ARG A 144 0.43 -1.30 27.79
N LEU A 145 1.35 -0.34 27.72
CA LEU A 145 1.53 0.70 28.73
C LEU A 145 0.82 1.99 28.28
N PRO A 146 0.37 2.85 29.23
CA PRO A 146 -0.17 4.18 28.88
C PRO A 146 0.76 5.07 28.08
N SER A 147 2.08 4.83 28.15
CA SER A 147 3.11 5.52 27.39
C SER A 147 3.26 5.02 25.95
N ASP A 148 2.63 3.89 25.60
CA ASP A 148 2.73 3.31 24.28
C ASP A 148 1.88 4.06 23.27
N ASP A 149 2.35 4.16 22.02
CA ASP A 149 1.63 4.85 20.95
C ASP A 149 0.31 4.15 20.59
N ASP A 150 0.26 2.82 20.76
CA ASP A 150 -0.90 1.98 20.51
C ASP A 150 -1.72 1.64 21.77
N PHE A 151 -1.53 2.42 22.87
CA PHE A 151 -2.40 2.35 24.03
C PHE A 151 -3.81 2.79 23.65
N LEU A 152 -4.83 2.00 23.97
CA LEU A 152 -6.22 2.16 23.58
C LEU A 152 -6.51 2.05 22.07
N ALA A 153 -5.55 1.64 21.25
CA ALA A 153 -5.81 1.27 19.87
C ALA A 153 -6.45 -0.12 19.82
N VAL A 154 -7.64 -0.24 19.26
CA VAL A 154 -8.48 -1.44 19.29
C VAL A 154 -8.78 -1.94 17.89
N ARG A 155 -8.68 -3.24 17.68
CA ARG A 155 -9.11 -3.86 16.42
C ARG A 155 -10.62 -3.95 16.34
N LEU A 156 -11.23 -3.31 15.35
CA LEU A 156 -12.66 -3.37 15.10
C LEU A 156 -13.05 -4.58 14.25
N GLY A 157 -12.14 -5.05 13.39
CA GLY A 157 -12.41 -6.14 12.46
C GLY A 157 -11.31 -6.31 11.43
N THR A 158 -11.68 -6.85 10.28
CA THR A 158 -10.82 -7.01 9.11
C THR A 158 -11.45 -6.29 7.92
N GLY A 159 -10.66 -5.56 7.15
CA GLY A 159 -11.14 -4.78 6.03
C GLY A 159 -10.01 -4.28 5.15
N ASN A 160 -10.33 -3.29 4.33
CA ASN A 160 -9.39 -2.61 3.46
C ASN A 160 -8.90 -1.35 4.16
N VAL A 161 -7.59 -1.26 4.35
CA VAL A 161 -6.94 -0.10 4.99
C VAL A 161 -5.90 0.49 4.06
N GLU A 162 -5.59 1.75 4.25
CA GLU A 162 -4.50 2.37 3.51
C GLU A 162 -3.17 1.78 3.99
N ALA A 163 -2.32 1.40 3.04
CA ALA A 163 -1.04 0.82 3.37
C ALA A 163 -0.10 1.85 4.00
N GLU A 164 0.58 1.47 5.07
CA GLU A 164 1.55 2.31 5.79
C GLU A 164 2.76 2.63 4.93
N ARG A 165 3.29 1.61 4.24
CA ARG A 165 4.42 1.78 3.35
C ARG A 165 3.95 2.36 2.02
N LYS A 166 4.17 3.66 1.84
CA LYS A 166 3.71 4.41 0.65
C LYS A 166 4.51 4.02 -0.58
N ILE A 167 3.78 3.99 -1.71
CA ILE A 167 4.36 3.85 -3.05
C ILE A 167 4.50 5.25 -3.61
N LYS A 168 5.69 5.57 -4.11
CA LYS A 168 6.00 6.84 -4.74
C LYS A 168 6.26 6.62 -6.22
N TYR A 169 5.58 7.36 -7.04
CA TYR A 169 5.85 7.47 -8.47
C TYR A 169 5.78 8.93 -8.87
N LYS A 170 6.41 9.27 -9.98
CA LYS A 170 6.42 10.63 -10.48
C LYS A 170 5.10 10.89 -11.22
N GLU A 171 4.19 11.59 -10.56
CA GLU A 171 2.99 12.08 -11.22
C GLU A 171 3.41 13.15 -12.22
N GLN A 172 3.24 12.88 -13.51
CA GLN A 172 3.53 13.83 -14.57
C GLN A 172 2.21 14.43 -15.04
N GLU A 173 2.12 15.76 -15.02
CA GLU A 173 1.11 16.47 -15.79
C GLU A 173 1.41 16.24 -17.27
N ARG A 174 0.67 15.32 -17.88
CA ARG A 174 0.86 14.97 -19.31
C ARG A 174 -0.27 15.56 -20.12
N LEU A 175 0.09 16.32 -21.11
CA LEU A 175 -0.87 16.78 -22.10
C LEU A 175 -1.36 15.63 -22.98
N GLU A 176 -0.50 14.63 -23.22
CA GLU A 176 -0.82 13.42 -23.98
C GLU A 176 -0.07 12.21 -23.43
N VAL A 177 -0.71 11.05 -23.43
CA VAL A 177 -0.08 9.77 -23.14
C VAL A 177 0.61 9.27 -24.40
N GLU A 178 1.94 9.23 -24.41
CA GLU A 178 2.71 8.80 -25.58
C GLU A 178 2.59 7.30 -25.85
N ASP A 179 2.52 6.47 -24.79
CA ASP A 179 2.32 5.02 -24.89
C ASP A 179 1.81 4.43 -23.56
N ASP A 180 1.30 3.19 -23.64
CA ASP A 180 0.69 2.48 -22.50
C ASP A 180 1.67 2.21 -21.35
N LEU A 181 2.98 2.19 -21.60
CA LEU A 181 3.97 1.97 -20.55
C LEU A 181 3.98 3.09 -19.50
N GLN A 182 3.62 4.30 -19.92
CA GLN A 182 3.58 5.46 -19.03
C GLN A 182 2.45 5.36 -17.99
N LEU A 183 1.43 4.54 -18.23
CA LEU A 183 0.32 4.31 -17.29
C LEU A 183 0.65 3.25 -16.22
N ILE A 184 1.70 2.44 -16.43
CA ILE A 184 2.02 1.32 -15.54
C ILE A 184 2.33 1.75 -14.11
N PRO A 185 3.12 2.84 -13.84
CA PRO A 185 3.37 3.28 -12.47
C PRO A 185 2.10 3.64 -11.71
N GLU A 186 1.20 4.38 -12.35
CA GLU A 186 -0.08 4.76 -11.79
C GLU A 186 -0.99 3.55 -11.55
N GLN A 187 -1.03 2.61 -12.48
CA GLN A 187 -1.79 1.36 -12.32
C GLN A 187 -1.31 0.55 -11.12
N ILE A 188 0.02 0.41 -10.95
CA ILE A 188 0.59 -0.28 -9.79
C ILE A 188 0.23 0.46 -8.51
N TYR A 189 0.37 1.78 -8.47
CA TYR A 189 0.00 2.59 -7.31
C TYR A 189 -1.47 2.39 -6.93
N ASN A 190 -2.39 2.52 -7.89
CA ASN A 190 -3.82 2.39 -7.64
C ASN A 190 -4.24 0.98 -7.19
N ALA A 191 -3.56 -0.05 -7.67
CA ALA A 191 -3.81 -1.43 -7.27
C ALA A 191 -3.29 -1.74 -5.85
N GLU A 192 -2.18 -1.11 -5.44
CA GLU A 192 -1.42 -1.52 -4.27
C GLU A 192 -1.44 -0.49 -3.12
N LYS A 193 -2.14 0.65 -3.28
CA LYS A 193 -2.27 1.66 -2.21
C LYS A 193 -3.12 1.20 -1.04
N ILE A 194 -3.98 0.21 -1.27
CA ILE A 194 -4.88 -0.37 -0.27
C ILE A 194 -4.36 -1.76 0.12
N LEU A 195 -4.25 -1.98 1.40
CA LEU A 195 -3.96 -3.28 1.99
C LEU A 195 -5.29 -4.00 2.26
N GLU A 196 -5.57 -5.02 1.47
CA GLU A 196 -6.79 -5.81 1.63
C GLU A 196 -6.68 -6.81 2.78
N ASN A 197 -7.83 -7.13 3.41
CA ASN A 197 -7.93 -8.10 4.48
C ASN A 197 -6.94 -7.83 5.64
N ALA A 198 -6.77 -6.58 6.01
CA ALA A 198 -5.93 -6.16 7.11
C ALA A 198 -6.75 -5.76 8.35
N PRO A 199 -6.15 -5.72 9.55
CA PRO A 199 -6.82 -5.23 10.74
C PRO A 199 -7.29 -3.79 10.59
N VAL A 200 -8.59 -3.56 10.80
CA VAL A 200 -9.15 -2.21 10.93
C VAL A 200 -9.05 -1.79 12.39
N VAL A 201 -8.29 -0.76 12.67
CA VAL A 201 -7.99 -0.30 14.02
C VAL A 201 -8.63 1.06 14.28
N CYS A 202 -9.17 1.25 15.48
CA CYS A 202 -9.62 2.53 16.00
C CYS A 202 -8.77 2.92 17.20
N ASP A 203 -8.20 4.11 17.16
CA ASP A 203 -7.47 4.68 18.28
C ASP A 203 -8.43 5.49 19.16
N PHE A 204 -8.77 4.93 20.33
CA PHE A 204 -9.62 5.62 21.31
C PHE A 204 -8.90 6.74 22.06
N LYS A 205 -7.58 6.85 21.96
CA LYS A 205 -6.82 7.95 22.55
C LYS A 205 -6.99 9.23 21.73
N GLU A 206 -7.12 9.08 20.41
CA GLU A 206 -7.37 10.20 19.49
C GLU A 206 -8.87 10.49 19.32
N ALA A 207 -9.71 9.46 19.38
CA ALA A 207 -11.15 9.57 19.18
C ALA A 207 -11.86 9.95 20.50
N ASN A 208 -12.38 11.16 20.61
CA ASN A 208 -13.15 11.60 21.78
C ASN A 208 -14.49 10.85 21.95
N ALA A 209 -15.07 10.38 20.87
CA ALA A 209 -16.30 9.58 20.87
C ALA A 209 -16.38 8.70 19.65
N VAL A 210 -16.89 7.49 19.82
CA VAL A 210 -17.08 6.50 18.73
C VAL A 210 -18.53 6.01 18.79
N GLY A 211 -19.26 6.15 17.68
CA GLY A 211 -20.61 5.62 17.50
C GLY A 211 -20.62 4.30 16.78
N ILE A 212 -21.32 3.29 17.29
CA ILE A 212 -21.52 2.00 16.63
C ILE A 212 -22.97 1.94 16.10
N ILE A 213 -23.12 1.83 14.79
CA ILE A 213 -24.40 1.76 14.09
C ILE A 213 -24.54 0.39 13.41
N GLY A 214 -25.69 -0.24 13.53
CA GLY A 214 -25.95 -1.54 12.91
C GLY A 214 -27.12 -2.27 13.57
N SER A 215 -27.33 -3.53 13.22
CA SER A 215 -28.30 -4.40 13.92
C SER A 215 -27.86 -4.66 15.37
N ASP A 216 -28.79 -5.00 16.24
CA ASP A 216 -28.50 -5.23 17.67
C ASP A 216 -27.42 -6.28 17.90
N ASP A 217 -27.48 -7.38 17.16
CA ASP A 217 -26.50 -8.47 17.28
C ASP A 217 -25.10 -8.03 16.80
N ALA A 218 -25.04 -7.31 15.69
CA ALA A 218 -23.76 -6.79 15.17
C ALA A 218 -23.13 -5.76 16.11
N ARG A 219 -23.95 -4.81 16.61
CA ARG A 219 -23.49 -3.81 17.58
C ARG A 219 -22.97 -4.45 18.85
N PHE A 220 -23.70 -5.44 19.38
CA PHE A 220 -23.32 -6.10 20.61
C PHE A 220 -22.10 -7.00 20.43
N SER A 221 -21.96 -7.65 19.29
CA SER A 221 -20.78 -8.43 18.93
C SER A 221 -19.54 -7.53 18.85
N LEU A 222 -19.62 -6.41 18.14
CA LEU A 222 -18.52 -5.44 18.04
C LEU A 222 -18.16 -4.84 19.40
N PHE A 223 -19.17 -4.48 20.22
CA PHE A 223 -18.96 -4.01 21.58
C PHE A 223 -18.19 -5.02 22.43
N LYS A 224 -18.58 -6.31 22.39
CA LYS A 224 -17.84 -7.36 23.09
C LYS A 224 -16.40 -7.46 22.63
N ASN A 225 -16.16 -7.41 21.31
CA ASN A 225 -14.82 -7.49 20.74
C ASN A 225 -13.95 -6.34 21.23
N ILE A 226 -14.48 -5.11 21.22
CA ILE A 226 -13.79 -3.92 21.73
C ILE A 226 -13.42 -4.09 23.21
N VAL A 227 -14.37 -4.54 24.03
CA VAL A 227 -14.11 -4.72 25.47
C VAL A 227 -13.07 -5.83 25.71
N ILE A 228 -13.17 -6.95 25.01
CA ILE A 228 -12.20 -8.06 25.17
C ILE A 228 -10.80 -7.59 24.73
N ASP A 229 -10.68 -6.91 23.60
CA ASP A 229 -9.42 -6.38 23.11
C ASP A 229 -8.78 -5.40 24.12
N LEU A 230 -9.58 -4.48 24.68
CA LEU A 230 -9.13 -3.54 25.70
C LEU A 230 -8.64 -4.25 26.97
N VAL A 231 -9.42 -5.18 27.51
CA VAL A 231 -9.09 -5.82 28.79
C VAL A 231 -8.01 -6.88 28.69
N ALA A 232 -7.77 -7.45 27.51
CA ALA A 232 -6.68 -8.38 27.28
C ALA A 232 -5.31 -7.69 27.20
N ARG A 233 -5.31 -6.46 26.69
CA ARG A 233 -4.06 -5.74 26.41
C ARG A 233 -3.69 -4.68 27.42
N GLN A 234 -4.66 -4.07 28.10
CA GLN A 234 -4.42 -3.06 29.12
C GLN A 234 -4.65 -3.64 30.53
N TYR A 235 -3.77 -3.30 31.44
CA TYR A 235 -3.93 -3.73 32.81
C TYR A 235 -4.99 -2.90 33.56
N HIS A 236 -5.72 -3.49 34.48
CA HIS A 236 -6.85 -2.86 35.17
C HIS A 236 -6.48 -1.65 36.04
N THR A 237 -5.21 -1.43 36.37
CA THR A 237 -4.76 -0.20 37.03
C THR A 237 -4.57 0.95 36.06
N ASP A 238 -4.32 0.66 34.78
CA ASP A 238 -4.05 1.66 33.76
C ASP A 238 -5.31 2.06 32.98
N LEU A 239 -6.29 1.14 32.95
CA LEU A 239 -7.57 1.35 32.27
C LEU A 239 -8.73 1.01 33.18
N ARG A 240 -9.64 1.96 33.36
CA ARG A 240 -10.93 1.72 34.02
C ARG A 240 -12.06 1.90 33.05
N LEU A 241 -13.00 0.96 33.09
CA LEU A 241 -14.18 0.94 32.23
C LEU A 241 -15.44 1.28 33.05
N PHE A 242 -16.27 2.13 32.49
CA PHE A 242 -17.58 2.50 33.00
C PHE A 242 -18.62 2.15 31.95
N PHE A 243 -19.65 1.41 32.33
CA PHE A 243 -20.73 1.01 31.45
C PHE A 243 -22.04 1.61 31.95
N ILE A 244 -22.74 2.28 31.04
CA ILE A 244 -24.05 2.87 31.29
C ILE A 244 -25.02 2.24 30.30
N SER A 245 -26.09 1.65 30.80
CA SER A 245 -27.06 0.97 29.98
C SER A 245 -28.44 0.96 30.65
N ASP A 246 -29.47 0.68 29.85
CA ASP A 246 -30.81 0.50 30.34
C ASP A 246 -30.96 -0.79 31.14
N LYS A 247 -31.95 -0.82 32.02
CA LYS A 247 -32.27 -1.99 32.87
C LYS A 247 -32.52 -3.26 32.07
N GLU A 248 -33.12 -3.13 30.88
CA GLU A 248 -33.42 -4.24 29.98
C GLU A 248 -32.16 -4.99 29.50
N ASN A 249 -31.04 -4.27 29.33
CA ASN A 249 -29.78 -4.82 28.89
C ASN A 249 -28.93 -5.41 30.01
N LYS A 250 -29.36 -5.31 31.27
CA LYS A 250 -28.62 -5.79 32.45
C LYS A 250 -28.18 -7.27 32.31
N GLY A 251 -29.07 -8.11 31.76
CA GLY A 251 -28.75 -9.53 31.51
C GLY A 251 -27.65 -9.74 30.50
N LYS A 252 -27.69 -8.98 29.39
CA LYS A 252 -26.68 -9.05 28.31
C LYS A 252 -25.31 -8.56 28.78
N LEU A 253 -25.26 -7.65 29.74
CA LEU A 253 -24.03 -7.06 30.29
C LEU A 253 -23.51 -7.76 31.55
N SER A 254 -24.18 -8.81 32.03
CA SER A 254 -23.87 -9.48 33.30
C SER A 254 -22.44 -10.03 33.38
N TRP A 255 -21.83 -10.38 32.26
CA TRP A 255 -20.46 -10.88 32.16
C TRP A 255 -19.39 -9.82 32.51
N LEU A 256 -19.69 -8.52 32.29
CA LEU A 256 -18.78 -7.42 32.61
C LEU A 256 -18.39 -7.39 34.09
N ARG A 257 -19.24 -7.91 34.96
CA ARG A 257 -18.98 -7.96 36.41
C ARG A 257 -17.73 -8.76 36.80
N PHE A 258 -17.27 -9.65 35.91
CA PHE A 258 -16.09 -10.46 36.16
C PHE A 258 -14.78 -9.77 35.77
N LEU A 259 -14.86 -8.63 35.08
CA LEU A 259 -13.70 -7.89 34.64
C LEU A 259 -13.11 -7.05 35.80
N PRO A 260 -11.81 -7.16 36.09
CA PRO A 260 -11.15 -6.32 37.10
C PRO A 260 -11.25 -4.81 36.77
N HIS A 261 -11.32 -4.47 35.48
CA HIS A 261 -11.38 -3.09 34.96
C HIS A 261 -12.63 -2.33 35.37
N VAL A 262 -13.69 -3.00 35.76
CA VAL A 262 -14.94 -2.36 36.24
C VAL A 262 -15.02 -2.32 37.76
N TYR A 263 -14.07 -2.92 38.46
CA TYR A 263 -14.07 -2.91 39.92
C TYR A 263 -13.51 -1.60 40.44
N ASN A 264 -14.28 -0.95 41.34
CA ASN A 264 -13.89 0.30 41.98
C ASN A 264 -13.77 0.08 43.48
N ALA A 265 -12.55 -0.03 43.96
CA ALA A 265 -12.28 -0.24 45.38
C ALA A 265 -12.74 0.93 46.27
N ALA A 266 -12.72 2.17 45.73
CA ALA A 266 -13.09 3.37 46.50
C ALA A 266 -14.59 3.47 46.77
N SER A 267 -15.42 3.06 45.78
CA SER A 267 -16.89 3.07 45.90
C SER A 267 -17.46 1.75 46.41
N GLY A 268 -16.63 0.68 46.45
CA GLY A 268 -17.07 -0.68 46.83
C GLY A 268 -18.05 -1.30 45.83
N VAL A 269 -18.29 -0.67 44.67
CA VAL A 269 -19.23 -1.10 43.64
C VAL A 269 -18.52 -1.28 42.31
N ARG A 270 -19.19 -1.96 41.37
CA ARG A 270 -18.69 -2.07 40.01
C ARG A 270 -19.18 -0.90 39.18
N ASN A 271 -18.36 -0.46 38.24
CA ASN A 271 -18.66 0.66 37.35
C ASN A 271 -19.69 0.28 36.27
N ILE A 272 -20.80 -0.31 36.66
CA ILE A 272 -21.90 -0.73 35.77
C ILE A 272 -23.19 -0.09 36.25
N VAL A 273 -23.71 0.86 35.49
CA VAL A 273 -24.94 1.60 35.75
C VAL A 273 -26.05 1.00 34.92
N CYS A 274 -27.04 0.39 35.59
CA CYS A 274 -28.23 -0.18 34.96
C CYS A 274 -29.52 0.20 35.67
N ASP A 275 -29.42 0.92 36.80
CA ASP A 275 -30.54 1.35 37.64
C ASP A 275 -30.18 2.63 38.40
N ASP A 276 -31.20 3.26 39.04
CA ASP A 276 -30.99 4.54 39.73
C ASP A 276 -30.07 4.44 40.96
N GLU A 277 -30.05 3.30 41.63
CA GLU A 277 -29.15 3.08 42.77
C GLU A 277 -27.69 3.05 42.31
N SER A 278 -27.37 2.27 41.29
CA SER A 278 -26.03 2.18 40.71
C SER A 278 -25.60 3.51 40.08
N LYS A 279 -26.54 4.21 39.44
CA LYS A 279 -26.34 5.55 38.88
C LYS A 279 -25.88 6.53 39.99
N THR A 280 -26.63 6.67 41.06
CA THR A 280 -26.30 7.63 42.15
C THR A 280 -24.91 7.34 42.72
N ARG A 281 -24.61 6.07 43.04
CA ARG A 281 -23.32 5.68 43.63
C ARG A 281 -22.12 5.94 42.71
N ILE A 282 -22.27 5.68 41.41
CA ILE A 282 -21.17 5.85 40.47
C ILE A 282 -20.97 7.30 40.09
N PHE A 283 -22.06 8.06 39.89
CA PHE A 283 -21.93 9.48 39.57
C PHE A 283 -21.41 10.28 40.75
N ASP A 284 -21.83 9.98 42.01
CA ASP A 284 -21.24 10.59 43.19
C ASP A 284 -19.73 10.37 43.31
N TYR A 285 -19.24 9.21 42.85
CA TYR A 285 -17.82 8.94 42.79
C TYR A 285 -17.09 9.69 41.66
N LEU A 286 -17.72 9.85 40.49
CA LEU A 286 -17.11 10.52 39.34
C LEU A 286 -17.06 12.07 39.52
N TYR A 287 -17.97 12.65 40.32
CA TYR A 287 -18.04 14.09 40.57
C TYR A 287 -17.23 14.55 41.79
N LYS A 288 -16.66 13.64 42.54
CA LYS A 288 -15.73 13.95 43.64
C LYS A 288 -14.28 13.96 43.17
#